data_8d37eaa4d6c61cbe0bb93306df51f112
#
_entry.id   8d37eaa4d6c61cbe0bb93306df51f112
#
_cell.length_a   1.000
_cell.length_b   1.000
_cell.length_c   1.000
_cell.angle_alpha   90.00
_cell.angle_beta   90.00
_cell.angle_gamma   90.00
#
_symmetry.space_group_name_H-M   'P 1'
#
loop_
_entity.id
_entity.type
_entity.pdbx_description
1 polymer ?
#
loop_
_entity_poly.entity_id
_entity_poly.type
_entity_poly.pdbx_seq_one_letter_code
_entity_poly.pdbx_strand_id
1 'polypeptide(L)'
;VAILSTGDELVEPGEDVGPGQIINSNDYSIAAAVSELGGEPILLGIARDDRESLIEKLTAGLQADALITTAGVSMGDRDLVCEVLQELEVERQFWKVDIKPGRPTAFGLKESTPVFSLPGTPVSSMVTFEEFVRPALLKMMGHQHVIKPFIKAVMKEAIKKKPGRVQFLRVRIAKNGEHLLATSSGDQNTGILS
;
A
#
# COMPACT_ATOMS: atom_id res chain seq x y z
N VAL A 1 -7.43 -5.78 11.24
CA VAL A 1 -7.26 -5.19 9.90
C VAL A 1 -7.17 -6.31 8.88
N ALA A 2 -8.15 -6.40 7.98
CA ALA A 2 -8.13 -7.38 6.90
C ALA A 2 -7.19 -6.95 5.77
N ILE A 3 -6.46 -7.91 5.19
CA ILE A 3 -5.50 -7.68 4.11
C ILE A 3 -5.79 -8.70 3.01
N LEU A 4 -5.93 -8.22 1.78
CA LEU A 4 -6.29 -9.00 0.60
C LEU A 4 -5.42 -8.61 -0.58
N SER A 5 -4.71 -9.55 -1.17
CA SER A 5 -4.08 -9.36 -2.49
C SER A 5 -4.97 -9.83 -3.61
N THR A 6 -4.89 -9.20 -4.78
CA THR A 6 -5.66 -9.60 -5.97
C THR A 6 -4.74 -9.78 -7.17
N GLY A 7 -5.03 -10.78 -7.99
CA GLY A 7 -4.30 -11.06 -9.22
C GLY A 7 -4.08 -12.56 -9.48
N ASP A 8 -4.29 -12.96 -10.72
CA ASP A 8 -4.07 -14.35 -11.15
C ASP A 8 -2.58 -14.72 -11.22
N GLU A 9 -1.70 -13.70 -11.31
CA GLU A 9 -0.25 -13.87 -11.29
C GLU A 9 0.32 -14.23 -9.92
N LEU A 10 -0.46 -14.05 -8.84
CA LEU A 10 0.03 -14.23 -7.48
C LEU A 10 -0.04 -15.69 -7.04
N VAL A 11 1.00 -16.12 -6.32
CA VAL A 11 1.07 -17.39 -5.58
C VAL A 11 1.49 -17.13 -4.14
N GLU A 12 1.09 -18.00 -3.23
CA GLU A 12 1.47 -17.89 -1.82
C GLU A 12 2.96 -18.29 -1.62
N PRO A 13 3.63 -17.75 -0.59
CA PRO A 13 4.97 -18.18 -0.23
C PRO A 13 5.02 -19.68 0.08
N GLY A 14 5.96 -20.38 -0.56
CA GLY A 14 6.13 -21.83 -0.43
C GLY A 14 5.46 -22.64 -1.53
N GLU A 15 4.66 -22.02 -2.39
CA GLU A 15 4.14 -22.66 -3.59
C GLU A 15 5.17 -22.59 -4.74
N ASP A 16 5.07 -23.51 -5.69
CA ASP A 16 5.91 -23.51 -6.88
C ASP A 16 5.51 -22.34 -7.80
N VAL A 17 6.49 -21.54 -8.20
CA VAL A 17 6.28 -20.37 -9.06
C VAL A 17 6.34 -20.80 -10.53
N GLY A 18 5.22 -20.80 -11.22
CA GLY A 18 5.10 -21.07 -12.64
C GLY A 18 5.47 -19.85 -13.51
N PRO A 19 5.52 -20.04 -14.85
CA PRO A 19 5.76 -18.93 -15.78
C PRO A 19 4.72 -17.82 -15.65
N GLY A 20 5.17 -16.59 -15.49
CA GLY A 20 4.31 -15.41 -15.34
C GLY A 20 3.74 -15.20 -13.93
N GLN A 21 4.05 -16.08 -12.99
CA GLN A 21 3.63 -15.93 -11.59
C GLN A 21 4.70 -15.26 -10.75
N ILE A 22 4.26 -14.62 -9.68
CA ILE A 22 5.10 -13.96 -8.65
C ILE A 22 4.58 -14.27 -7.26
N ILE A 23 5.50 -14.30 -6.29
CA ILE A 23 5.13 -14.55 -4.89
C ILE A 23 4.42 -13.33 -4.30
N ASN A 24 3.30 -13.55 -3.60
CA ASN A 24 2.60 -12.55 -2.82
C ASN A 24 3.47 -12.10 -1.62
N SER A 25 4.20 -11.02 -1.78
CA SER A 25 5.01 -10.41 -0.70
C SER A 25 4.32 -9.24 -0.01
N ASN A 26 3.31 -8.65 -0.66
CA ASN A 26 2.63 -7.46 -0.15
C ASN A 26 1.85 -7.75 1.12
N ASP A 27 1.07 -8.83 1.15
CA ASP A 27 0.26 -9.19 2.32
C ASP A 27 1.13 -9.34 3.57
N TYR A 28 2.27 -9.99 3.44
CA TYR A 28 3.19 -10.22 4.57
C TYR A 28 3.88 -8.94 5.01
N SER A 29 4.29 -8.09 4.07
CA SER A 29 4.91 -6.80 4.39
C SER A 29 3.92 -5.86 5.09
N ILE A 30 2.67 -5.81 4.61
CA ILE A 30 1.61 -5.00 5.21
C ILE A 30 1.19 -5.59 6.56
N ALA A 31 1.06 -6.91 6.68
CA ALA A 31 0.75 -7.56 7.95
C ALA A 31 1.79 -7.26 9.03
N ALA A 32 3.08 -7.32 8.67
CA ALA A 32 4.16 -6.93 9.57
C ALA A 32 4.05 -5.46 9.99
N ALA A 33 3.76 -4.56 9.06
CA ALA A 33 3.59 -3.13 9.34
C ALA A 33 2.35 -2.85 10.21
N VAL A 34 1.23 -3.56 10.00
CA VAL A 34 0.03 -3.48 10.87
C VAL A 34 0.37 -3.96 12.28
N SER A 35 1.08 -5.10 12.40
CA SER A 35 1.49 -5.63 13.70
C SER A 35 2.44 -4.69 14.44
N GLU A 36 3.38 -4.05 13.74
CA GLU A 36 4.28 -3.04 14.32
C GLU A 36 3.53 -1.85 14.92
N LEU A 37 2.37 -1.51 14.38
CA LEU A 37 1.49 -0.46 14.92
C LEU A 37 0.66 -0.91 16.13
N GLY A 38 0.66 -2.22 16.44
CA GLY A 38 -0.20 -2.81 17.48
C GLY A 38 -1.57 -3.25 16.98
N GLY A 39 -1.79 -3.25 15.67
CA GLY A 39 -2.99 -3.82 15.03
C GLY A 39 -2.89 -5.33 14.86
N GLU A 40 -4.00 -6.01 14.72
CA GLU A 40 -4.10 -7.44 14.40
C GLU A 40 -4.36 -7.62 12.91
N PRO A 41 -3.40 -8.15 12.12
CA PRO A 41 -3.62 -8.41 10.69
C PRO A 41 -4.39 -9.73 10.50
N ILE A 42 -5.35 -9.72 9.57
CA ILE A 42 -6.12 -10.87 9.13
C ILE A 42 -5.82 -11.06 7.65
N LEU A 43 -5.00 -12.06 7.30
CA LEU A 43 -4.70 -12.37 5.91
C LEU A 43 -5.86 -13.13 5.27
N LEU A 44 -6.46 -12.56 4.23
CA LEU A 44 -7.53 -13.19 3.45
C LEU A 44 -6.97 -14.00 2.27
N GLY A 45 -5.65 -13.96 2.08
CA GLY A 45 -4.96 -14.59 0.96
C GLY A 45 -5.20 -13.86 -0.36
N ILE A 46 -5.13 -14.62 -1.47
CA ILE A 46 -5.23 -14.07 -2.82
C ILE A 46 -6.66 -14.22 -3.33
N ALA A 47 -7.29 -13.14 -3.81
CA ALA A 47 -8.47 -13.21 -4.64
C ALA A 47 -8.05 -13.32 -6.12
N ARG A 48 -8.72 -14.18 -6.86
CA ARG A 48 -8.54 -14.28 -8.30
C ARG A 48 -9.23 -13.11 -9.02
N ASP A 49 -8.83 -12.84 -10.26
CA ASP A 49 -9.40 -11.77 -11.07
C ASP A 49 -10.79 -12.16 -11.63
N ASP A 50 -11.60 -12.77 -10.78
CA ASP A 50 -13.01 -13.08 -11.03
C ASP A 50 -13.91 -12.46 -9.96
N ARG A 51 -15.15 -12.19 -10.37
CA ARG A 51 -16.11 -11.46 -9.57
C ARG A 51 -16.55 -12.23 -8.31
N GLU A 52 -16.72 -13.54 -8.40
CA GLU A 52 -17.19 -14.39 -7.30
C GLU A 52 -16.15 -14.43 -6.17
N SER A 53 -14.89 -14.70 -6.52
CA SER A 53 -13.75 -14.67 -5.58
C SER A 53 -13.60 -13.32 -4.90
N LEU A 54 -13.74 -12.23 -5.65
CA LEU A 54 -13.64 -10.88 -5.10
C LEU A 54 -14.80 -10.54 -4.16
N ILE A 55 -16.05 -10.86 -4.53
CA ILE A 55 -17.22 -10.61 -3.66
C ILE A 55 -17.07 -11.36 -2.34
N GLU A 56 -16.72 -12.66 -2.38
CA GLU A 56 -16.54 -13.49 -1.18
C GLU A 56 -15.50 -12.86 -0.23
N LYS A 57 -14.29 -12.61 -0.73
CA LYS A 57 -13.18 -12.15 0.09
C LYS A 57 -13.34 -10.70 0.56
N LEU A 58 -13.84 -9.81 -0.30
CA LEU A 58 -14.09 -8.42 0.08
C LEU A 58 -15.21 -8.32 1.11
N THR A 59 -16.27 -9.13 0.97
CA THR A 59 -17.35 -9.19 1.97
C THR A 59 -16.81 -9.66 3.33
N ALA A 60 -15.97 -10.68 3.35
CA ALA A 60 -15.31 -11.13 4.58
C ALA A 60 -14.39 -10.04 5.16
N GLY A 61 -13.62 -9.36 4.31
CA GLY A 61 -12.71 -8.29 4.73
C GLY A 61 -13.43 -7.07 5.31
N LEU A 62 -14.61 -6.75 4.82
CA LEU A 62 -15.44 -5.64 5.34
C LEU A 62 -16.02 -5.88 6.74
N GLN A 63 -15.87 -7.09 7.30
CA GLN A 63 -16.23 -7.37 8.70
C GLN A 63 -15.14 -6.94 9.69
N ALA A 64 -13.94 -6.61 9.22
CA ALA A 64 -12.86 -6.11 10.07
C ALA A 64 -12.98 -4.60 10.30
N ASP A 65 -12.23 -4.06 11.26
CA ASP A 65 -12.21 -2.61 11.55
C ASP A 65 -11.66 -1.78 10.37
N ALA A 66 -10.84 -2.38 9.51
CA ALA A 66 -10.32 -1.78 8.28
C ALA A 66 -10.00 -2.86 7.25
N LEU A 67 -10.14 -2.56 5.97
CA LEU A 67 -9.76 -3.41 4.85
C LEU A 67 -8.66 -2.75 4.03
N ILE A 68 -7.62 -3.52 3.73
CA ILE A 68 -6.54 -3.14 2.81
C ILE A 68 -6.54 -4.11 1.65
N THR A 69 -6.65 -3.61 0.42
CA THR A 69 -6.42 -4.42 -0.79
C THR A 69 -5.11 -4.01 -1.45
N THR A 70 -4.37 -4.96 -2.04
CA THR A 70 -3.18 -4.69 -2.84
C THR A 70 -3.38 -5.20 -4.25
N ALA A 71 -2.96 -4.42 -5.25
CA ALA A 71 -3.33 -4.53 -6.64
C ALA A 71 -4.82 -4.21 -6.90
N GLY A 72 -5.32 -4.47 -8.10
CA GLY A 72 -6.70 -4.14 -8.45
C GLY A 72 -7.02 -2.63 -8.48
N VAL A 73 -6.03 -1.74 -8.53
CA VAL A 73 -6.21 -0.28 -8.68
C VAL A 73 -5.46 0.24 -9.90
N SER A 74 -5.43 -0.57 -10.96
CA SER A 74 -4.75 -0.26 -12.21
C SER A 74 -5.34 0.97 -12.91
N MET A 75 -4.61 1.48 -13.91
CA MET A 75 -4.98 2.72 -14.63
C MET A 75 -6.16 2.58 -15.61
N GLY A 76 -6.80 1.39 -15.69
CA GLY A 76 -7.95 1.13 -16.55
C GLY A 76 -9.28 1.52 -15.92
N ASP A 77 -10.22 2.00 -16.74
CA ASP A 77 -11.59 2.32 -16.31
C ASP A 77 -12.43 1.05 -15.97
N ARG A 78 -11.82 -0.12 -16.03
CA ARG A 78 -12.43 -1.43 -15.72
C ARG A 78 -11.59 -2.16 -14.68
N ASP A 79 -11.55 -1.64 -13.47
CA ASP A 79 -10.91 -2.29 -12.33
C ASP A 79 -11.98 -3.06 -11.57
N LEU A 80 -11.96 -4.39 -11.72
CA LEU A 80 -12.98 -5.27 -11.15
C LEU A 80 -13.08 -5.15 -9.61
N VAL A 81 -11.96 -4.87 -8.93
CA VAL A 81 -11.95 -4.61 -7.49
C VAL A 81 -12.76 -3.36 -7.15
N CYS A 82 -12.57 -2.29 -7.93
CA CYS A 82 -13.32 -1.04 -7.72
C CYS A 82 -14.82 -1.22 -8.01
N GLU A 83 -15.17 -1.99 -9.04
CA GLU A 83 -16.57 -2.29 -9.37
C GLU A 83 -17.24 -3.08 -8.24
N VAL A 84 -16.58 -4.15 -7.75
CA VAL A 84 -17.12 -4.98 -6.68
C VAL A 84 -17.20 -4.21 -5.36
N LEU A 85 -16.20 -3.38 -5.01
CA LEU A 85 -16.28 -2.53 -3.82
C LEU A 85 -17.48 -1.55 -3.89
N GLN A 86 -17.77 -1.00 -5.07
CA GLN A 86 -18.93 -0.14 -5.25
C GLN A 86 -20.25 -0.91 -5.08
N GLU A 87 -20.34 -2.14 -5.55
CA GLU A 87 -21.52 -3.02 -5.33
C GLU A 87 -21.71 -3.41 -3.87
N LEU A 88 -20.61 -3.56 -3.16
CA LEU A 88 -20.60 -3.78 -1.71
C LEU A 88 -20.83 -2.49 -0.91
N GLU A 89 -21.27 -1.42 -1.60
CA GLU A 89 -21.63 -0.13 -1.01
C GLU A 89 -20.46 0.60 -0.34
N VAL A 90 -19.23 0.36 -0.81
CA VAL A 90 -18.08 1.18 -0.40
C VAL A 90 -18.12 2.51 -1.12
N GLU A 91 -18.36 3.58 -0.38
CA GLU A 91 -18.35 4.95 -0.89
C GLU A 91 -16.91 5.41 -1.11
N ARG A 92 -16.49 5.52 -2.38
CA ARG A 92 -15.14 5.98 -2.73
C ARG A 92 -14.97 7.47 -2.48
N GLN A 93 -14.04 7.83 -1.60
CA GLN A 93 -13.73 9.21 -1.23
C GLN A 93 -12.69 9.83 -2.17
N PHE A 94 -11.68 9.06 -2.58
CA PHE A 94 -10.74 9.48 -3.62
C PHE A 94 -10.15 8.30 -4.39
N TRP A 95 -9.67 8.60 -5.58
CA TRP A 95 -8.92 7.69 -6.43
C TRP A 95 -7.84 8.46 -7.19
N LYS A 96 -6.62 7.92 -7.19
CA LYS A 96 -5.38 8.52 -7.68
C LYS A 96 -4.92 9.73 -6.87
N VAL A 97 -3.69 9.66 -6.45
CA VAL A 97 -3.00 10.73 -5.71
C VAL A 97 -1.76 11.18 -6.48
N ASP A 98 -1.41 12.46 -6.41
CA ASP A 98 -0.27 13.01 -7.17
C ASP A 98 1.05 12.78 -6.44
N ILE A 99 1.37 11.50 -6.20
CA ILE A 99 2.62 11.04 -5.63
C ILE A 99 3.37 10.09 -6.58
N LYS A 100 4.64 9.87 -6.32
CA LYS A 100 5.49 8.88 -6.98
C LYS A 100 6.50 8.31 -5.97
N PRO A 101 6.51 6.96 -5.77
CA PRO A 101 5.55 5.97 -6.27
C PRO A 101 4.20 6.06 -5.56
N GLY A 102 3.18 5.31 -6.02
CA GLY A 102 1.92 5.15 -5.32
C GLY A 102 0.70 5.89 -5.91
N ARG A 103 0.80 6.42 -7.16
CA ARG A 103 -0.30 7.16 -7.78
C ARG A 103 -1.64 6.42 -7.78
N PRO A 104 -1.74 5.12 -8.15
CA PRO A 104 -3.01 4.40 -8.17
C PRO A 104 -3.39 3.93 -6.76
N THR A 105 -3.67 4.87 -5.88
CA THR A 105 -4.17 4.61 -4.52
C THR A 105 -5.60 5.09 -4.43
N ALA A 106 -6.48 4.27 -3.87
CA ALA A 106 -7.87 4.63 -3.60
C ALA A 106 -8.20 4.50 -2.11
N PHE A 107 -9.18 5.27 -1.69
CA PHE A 107 -9.73 5.22 -0.35
C PHE A 107 -11.24 5.34 -0.41
N GLY A 108 -11.92 4.54 0.38
CA GLY A 108 -13.37 4.56 0.53
C GLY A 108 -13.79 4.20 1.95
N LEU A 109 -15.09 4.32 2.20
CA LEU A 109 -15.73 3.95 3.45
C LEU A 109 -16.93 3.06 3.15
N LYS A 110 -17.10 1.99 3.92
CA LYS A 110 -18.38 1.33 4.08
C LYS A 110 -18.86 1.62 5.50
N GLU A 111 -19.88 2.46 5.62
CA GLU A 111 -20.28 3.02 6.92
C GLU A 111 -19.09 3.67 7.64
N SER A 112 -18.58 3.04 8.71
CA SER A 112 -17.39 3.50 9.44
C SER A 112 -16.11 2.72 9.12
N THR A 113 -16.19 1.67 8.29
CA THR A 113 -15.06 0.82 7.95
C THR A 113 -14.24 1.43 6.82
N PRO A 114 -12.99 1.86 7.05
CA PRO A 114 -12.12 2.36 6.01
C PRO A 114 -11.60 1.24 5.12
N VAL A 115 -11.61 1.50 3.81
CA VAL A 115 -11.12 0.62 2.76
C VAL A 115 -10.01 1.33 1.99
N PHE A 116 -8.81 0.76 2.04
CA PHE A 116 -7.64 1.26 1.33
C PHE A 116 -7.28 0.31 0.21
N SER A 117 -7.28 0.79 -1.02
CA SER A 117 -6.79 0.02 -2.17
C SER A 117 -5.42 0.57 -2.59
N LEU A 118 -4.39 -0.23 -2.38
CA LEU A 118 -3.00 0.12 -2.57
C LEU A 118 -2.45 -0.44 -3.89
N PRO A 119 -1.38 0.16 -4.47
CA PRO A 119 -0.73 -0.36 -5.66
C PRO A 119 -0.16 -1.77 -5.47
N GLY A 120 -0.13 -2.58 -6.54
CA GLY A 120 0.43 -3.95 -6.49
C GLY A 120 1.95 -4.03 -6.39
N THR A 121 2.71 -2.98 -6.77
CA THR A 121 4.17 -3.02 -6.66
C THR A 121 4.64 -2.78 -5.21
N PRO A 122 5.58 -3.60 -4.66
CA PRO A 122 5.92 -3.60 -3.23
C PRO A 122 6.29 -2.24 -2.64
N VAL A 123 7.19 -1.49 -3.31
CA VAL A 123 7.58 -0.15 -2.82
C VAL A 123 6.41 0.82 -2.81
N SER A 124 5.58 0.79 -3.85
CA SER A 124 4.41 1.67 -3.92
C SER A 124 3.40 1.34 -2.82
N SER A 125 3.16 0.05 -2.60
CA SER A 125 2.28 -0.44 -1.55
C SER A 125 2.75 0.03 -0.17
N MET A 126 4.03 -0.15 0.15
CA MET A 126 4.59 0.28 1.44
C MET A 126 4.62 1.80 1.61
N VAL A 127 4.96 2.56 0.55
CA VAL A 127 4.90 4.04 0.62
C VAL A 127 3.47 4.51 0.88
N THR A 128 2.49 3.96 0.18
CA THR A 128 1.09 4.35 0.37
C THR A 128 0.51 3.86 1.70
N PHE A 129 0.97 2.71 2.21
CA PHE A 129 0.67 2.28 3.56
C PHE A 129 1.16 3.31 4.59
N GLU A 130 2.41 3.73 4.51
CA GLU A 130 3.00 4.70 5.44
C GLU A 130 2.32 6.07 5.42
N GLU A 131 1.92 6.54 4.23
CA GLU A 131 1.35 7.87 4.06
C GLU A 131 -0.17 7.93 4.35
N PHE A 132 -0.92 6.85 4.12
CA PHE A 132 -2.37 6.86 4.23
C PHE A 132 -2.92 5.89 5.28
N VAL A 133 -2.47 4.63 5.25
CA VAL A 133 -3.03 3.59 6.12
C VAL A 133 -2.54 3.76 7.56
N ARG A 134 -1.23 3.90 7.74
CA ARG A 134 -0.61 4.05 9.06
C ARG A 134 -1.22 5.19 9.88
N PRO A 135 -1.33 6.43 9.40
CA PRO A 135 -1.93 7.50 10.18
C PRO A 135 -3.42 7.26 10.48
N ALA A 136 -4.15 6.62 9.58
CA ALA A 136 -5.54 6.27 9.81
C ALA A 136 -5.69 5.22 10.92
N LEU A 137 -4.92 4.14 10.86
CA LEU A 137 -4.93 3.09 11.90
C LEU A 137 -4.53 3.64 13.26
N LEU A 138 -3.47 4.46 13.34
CA LEU A 138 -3.08 5.11 14.58
C LEU A 138 -4.19 6.00 15.14
N LYS A 139 -4.89 6.75 14.28
CA LYS A 139 -6.02 7.58 14.69
C LYS A 139 -7.19 6.72 15.20
N MET A 140 -7.52 5.62 14.54
CA MET A 140 -8.55 4.67 14.99
C MET A 140 -8.22 4.07 16.37
N MET A 141 -6.93 3.83 16.64
CA MET A 141 -6.44 3.35 17.94
C MET A 141 -6.33 4.45 19.01
N GLY A 142 -6.72 5.70 18.69
CA GLY A 142 -6.75 6.81 19.66
C GLY A 142 -5.43 7.55 19.83
N HIS A 143 -4.43 7.32 18.97
CA HIS A 143 -3.17 8.05 19.02
C HIS A 143 -3.36 9.51 18.62
N GLN A 144 -2.77 10.45 19.38
CA GLN A 144 -2.77 11.87 19.06
C GLN A 144 -1.72 12.26 18.02
N HIS A 145 -0.58 11.58 18.02
CA HIS A 145 0.54 11.79 17.09
C HIS A 145 0.56 10.70 16.03
N VAL A 146 -0.14 10.93 14.92
CA VAL A 146 -0.30 9.95 13.84
C VAL A 146 0.71 10.13 12.70
N ILE A 147 1.32 11.32 12.58
CA ILE A 147 2.32 11.62 11.55
C ILE A 147 3.72 11.30 12.07
N LYS A 148 4.51 10.60 11.27
CA LYS A 148 5.91 10.32 11.61
C LYS A 148 6.71 11.63 11.76
N PRO A 149 7.62 11.72 12.73
CA PRO A 149 8.55 12.84 12.79
C PRO A 149 9.44 12.82 11.55
N PHE A 150 9.75 14.00 11.03
CA PHE A 150 10.66 14.17 9.91
C PHE A 150 11.92 14.88 10.35
N ILE A 151 13.02 14.59 9.65
CA ILE A 151 14.31 15.26 9.82
C ILE A 151 14.71 15.91 8.51
N LYS A 152 15.48 16.99 8.59
CA LYS A 152 16.07 17.64 7.41
C LYS A 152 17.46 17.07 7.17
N ALA A 153 17.75 16.74 5.90
CA ALA A 153 19.06 16.30 5.47
C ALA A 153 19.46 17.00 4.17
N VAL A 154 20.75 17.14 3.93
CA VAL A 154 21.30 17.72 2.71
C VAL A 154 21.54 16.60 1.71
N MET A 155 20.97 16.70 0.51
CA MET A 155 21.28 15.76 -0.57
C MET A 155 22.73 15.92 -1.02
N LYS A 156 23.47 14.82 -1.05
CA LYS A 156 24.86 14.78 -1.51
C LYS A 156 24.99 14.86 -3.02
N GLU A 157 23.94 14.51 -3.74
CA GLU A 157 23.92 14.46 -5.20
C GLU A 157 22.68 15.17 -5.76
N ALA A 158 22.77 15.68 -6.98
CA ALA A 158 21.65 16.30 -7.65
C ALA A 158 20.64 15.23 -8.11
N ILE A 159 19.37 15.41 -7.76
CA ILE A 159 18.29 14.54 -8.18
C ILE A 159 17.52 15.18 -9.33
N LYS A 160 17.50 14.49 -10.49
CA LYS A 160 16.67 14.91 -11.61
C LYS A 160 15.25 14.40 -11.39
N LYS A 161 14.30 15.30 -11.19
CA LYS A 161 12.87 14.96 -11.09
C LYS A 161 12.03 15.87 -11.99
N LYS A 162 10.91 15.30 -12.49
CA LYS A 162 9.91 16.10 -13.22
C LYS A 162 9.00 16.79 -12.20
N PRO A 163 8.62 18.05 -12.40
CA PRO A 163 7.63 18.73 -11.56
C PRO A 163 6.24 18.08 -11.68
N GLY A 164 5.35 18.42 -10.78
CA GLY A 164 3.93 18.05 -10.83
C GLY A 164 3.49 16.99 -9.83
N ARG A 165 4.40 16.16 -9.27
CA ARG A 165 4.06 15.17 -8.22
C ARG A 165 5.02 15.25 -7.06
N VAL A 166 4.52 14.99 -5.87
CA VAL A 166 5.35 14.70 -4.69
C VAL A 166 6.10 13.39 -4.94
N GLN A 167 7.42 13.40 -4.75
CA GLN A 167 8.24 12.21 -4.98
C GLN A 167 8.87 11.74 -3.68
N PHE A 168 8.63 10.47 -3.37
CA PHE A 168 9.28 9.74 -2.29
C PHE A 168 10.47 8.97 -2.85
N LEU A 169 11.64 9.25 -2.31
CA LEU A 169 12.89 8.61 -2.73
C LEU A 169 13.47 7.84 -1.55
N ARG A 170 13.94 6.64 -1.81
CA ARG A 170 14.68 5.85 -0.82
C ARG A 170 16.09 6.42 -0.73
N VAL A 171 16.49 6.79 0.47
CA VAL A 171 17.79 7.38 0.74
C VAL A 171 18.45 6.72 1.95
N ARG A 172 19.78 6.76 1.96
CA ARG A 172 20.59 6.45 3.14
C ARG A 172 20.99 7.75 3.81
N ILE A 173 20.81 7.81 5.13
CA ILE A 173 21.21 8.98 5.92
C ILE A 173 22.51 8.67 6.65
N ALA A 174 23.48 9.57 6.54
CA ALA A 174 24.73 9.51 7.29
C ALA A 174 24.98 10.84 8.00
N LYS A 175 25.56 10.78 9.21
CA LYS A 175 25.98 11.98 9.93
C LYS A 175 27.35 12.43 9.41
N ASN A 176 27.48 13.72 9.13
CA ASN A 176 28.74 14.37 8.75
C ASN A 176 28.90 15.68 9.53
N GLY A 177 29.65 15.63 10.63
CA GLY A 177 29.73 16.74 11.57
C GLY A 177 28.36 17.04 12.19
N GLU A 178 27.89 18.28 12.05
CA GLU A 178 26.58 18.73 12.53
C GLU A 178 25.44 18.50 11.52
N HIS A 179 25.76 18.05 10.31
CA HIS A 179 24.79 17.87 9.23
C HIS A 179 24.44 16.40 9.01
N LEU A 180 23.20 16.16 8.59
CA LEU A 180 22.75 14.89 8.04
C LEU A 180 22.84 14.95 6.52
N LEU A 181 23.51 13.97 5.94
CA LEU A 181 23.63 13.82 4.49
C LEU A 181 22.73 12.69 4.00
N ALA A 182 22.00 12.94 2.94
CA ALA A 182 21.18 11.95 2.26
C ALA A 182 21.82 11.57 0.92
N THR A 183 21.95 10.28 0.66
CA THR A 183 22.37 9.73 -0.64
C THR A 183 21.31 8.77 -1.14
N SER A 184 21.13 8.67 -2.45
CA SER A 184 20.22 7.66 -3.03
C SER A 184 20.61 6.26 -2.56
N SER A 185 19.63 5.44 -2.19
CA SER A 185 19.89 4.04 -1.80
C SER A 185 20.17 3.11 -3.01
N GLY A 186 20.30 3.66 -4.21
CA GLY A 186 20.52 2.93 -5.46
C GLY A 186 19.30 2.96 -6.37
N ASP A 187 18.95 1.82 -6.97
CA ASP A 187 17.81 1.72 -7.88
C ASP A 187 16.50 2.08 -7.17
N GLN A 188 15.76 3.01 -7.76
CA GLN A 188 14.46 3.48 -7.27
C GLN A 188 13.29 2.69 -7.90
N ASN A 189 13.54 1.49 -8.44
CA ASN A 189 12.53 0.61 -8.98
C ASN A 189 11.50 0.24 -7.89
N THR A 190 10.22 0.25 -8.25
CA THR A 190 9.11 0.00 -7.32
C THR A 190 8.89 -1.48 -6.99
N GLY A 191 9.52 -2.38 -7.74
CA GLY A 191 9.53 -3.82 -7.44
C GLY A 191 10.58 -4.25 -6.41
N ILE A 192 11.48 -3.36 -5.97
CA ILE A 192 12.60 -3.68 -5.07
C ILE A 192 12.46 -2.87 -3.78
N LEU A 193 12.26 -3.55 -2.64
CA LEU A 193 12.11 -2.93 -1.33
C LEU A 193 13.46 -2.61 -0.64
N SER A 194 14.55 -3.25 -1.04
CA SER A 194 15.89 -3.13 -0.44
C SER A 194 16.63 -1.87 -0.86
#